data_64bc37339e205190cfb0b590830b575a
#
_entry.id   64bc37339e205190cfb0b590830b575a
#
_cell.length_a   1.000
_cell.length_b   1.000
_cell.length_c   1.000
_cell.angle_alpha   90.00
_cell.angle_beta   90.00
_cell.angle_gamma   90.00
#
_symmetry.space_group_name_H-M   'P 1'
#
loop_
_entity.id
_entity.type
_entity.pdbx_description
1 polymer ?
#
loop_
_entity_poly.entity_id
_entity_poly.type
_entity_poly.pdbx_seq_one_letter_code
_entity_poly.pdbx_strand_id
1 'polypeptide(L)'
;AYTDFPGVRTSLIDDLEEMPDEVMIGLNKRNPEVFDPYRLNIRTGELTLLAENPGNWQGWMTDHEGKLRAVTAIVDGVNTQILYRDTEEEEFRPVLTTNFKEMVNFMEFTPDNRLVYAATNLNRDKVVLALMDPRTCEELEVMYENEKYDISSISYSRKRKKLLSVYCTGHKEPVRHF
;
A
#
# COMPACT_ATOMS: atom_id res chain seq x y z
N ALA A 1 -15.58 18.45 -14.40
CA ALA A 1 -15.03 17.59 -13.33
C ALA A 1 -15.71 16.23 -13.37
N TYR A 2 -14.93 15.14 -13.28
CA TYR A 2 -15.48 13.78 -13.36
C TYR A 2 -15.98 13.26 -12.00
N THR A 3 -15.65 13.98 -10.91
CA THR A 3 -16.00 13.61 -9.53
C THR A 3 -16.87 14.69 -8.86
N ASP A 4 -17.61 15.45 -9.66
CA ASP A 4 -18.51 16.50 -9.16
C ASP A 4 -19.85 15.88 -8.68
N PHE A 5 -19.77 15.17 -7.56
CA PHE A 5 -20.94 14.63 -6.87
C PHE A 5 -21.20 15.46 -5.62
N PRO A 6 -22.41 16.01 -5.43
CA PRO A 6 -22.74 16.82 -4.25
C PRO A 6 -22.46 16.06 -2.94
N GLY A 7 -21.65 16.67 -2.06
CA GLY A 7 -21.30 16.09 -0.76
C GLY A 7 -20.27 14.95 -0.77
N VAL A 8 -19.77 14.55 -1.94
CA VAL A 8 -18.73 13.51 -2.06
C VAL A 8 -17.34 14.11 -2.00
N ARG A 9 -16.48 13.51 -1.19
CA ARG A 9 -15.03 13.83 -1.11
C ARG A 9 -14.25 12.84 -1.92
N THR A 10 -13.15 13.31 -2.49
CA THR A 10 -12.22 12.52 -3.32
C THR A 10 -10.82 12.57 -2.70
N SER A 11 -10.13 11.45 -2.68
CA SER A 11 -8.70 11.34 -2.38
C SER A 11 -7.98 10.60 -3.51
N LEU A 12 -6.76 11.00 -3.85
CA LEU A 12 -5.92 10.23 -4.79
C LEU A 12 -5.33 9.04 -4.02
N ILE A 13 -5.43 7.85 -4.60
CA ILE A 13 -4.79 6.63 -4.10
C ILE A 13 -3.51 6.37 -4.89
N ASP A 14 -3.60 6.33 -6.23
CA ASP A 14 -2.48 6.10 -7.13
C ASP A 14 -2.71 6.81 -8.47
N ASP A 15 -1.68 7.41 -9.03
CA ASP A 15 -1.72 8.08 -10.34
C ASP A 15 -1.56 7.11 -11.52
N LEU A 16 -1.25 5.84 -11.26
CA LEU A 16 -1.14 4.75 -12.22
C LEU A 16 -0.23 5.11 -13.42
N GLU A 17 1.05 5.45 -13.15
CA GLU A 17 2.01 5.96 -14.17
C GLU A 17 2.04 5.15 -15.48
N GLU A 18 1.83 3.83 -15.44
CA GLU A 18 1.82 2.94 -16.62
C GLU A 18 0.46 2.98 -17.38
N MET A 19 -0.55 3.66 -16.82
CA MET A 19 -1.91 3.75 -17.38
C MET A 19 -2.34 5.22 -17.52
N PRO A 20 -1.85 5.94 -18.54
CA PRO A 20 -1.93 7.40 -18.64
C PRO A 20 -3.35 7.97 -18.68
N ASP A 21 -4.34 7.15 -18.92
CA ASP A 21 -5.76 7.55 -18.98
C ASP A 21 -6.54 7.16 -17.72
N GLU A 22 -5.89 6.56 -16.74
CA GLU A 22 -6.53 6.07 -15.52
C GLU A 22 -5.84 6.59 -14.25
N VAL A 23 -6.63 6.75 -13.20
CA VAL A 23 -6.15 7.03 -11.85
C VAL A 23 -6.97 6.22 -10.86
N MET A 24 -6.37 5.85 -9.74
CA MET A 24 -7.08 5.24 -8.64
C MET A 24 -7.41 6.28 -7.59
N ILE A 25 -8.68 6.40 -7.25
CA ILE A 25 -9.19 7.39 -6.29
C ILE A 25 -10.05 6.74 -5.22
N GLY A 26 -10.04 7.31 -4.04
CA GLY A 26 -11.00 7.02 -2.99
C GLY A 26 -12.18 7.97 -3.06
N LEU A 27 -13.40 7.46 -3.02
CA LEU A 27 -14.63 8.25 -2.95
C LEU A 27 -15.51 7.79 -1.80
N ASN A 28 -16.04 8.75 -1.03
CA ASN A 28 -17.06 8.45 -0.02
C ASN A 28 -18.50 8.54 -0.57
N LYS A 29 -18.68 8.06 -1.82
CA LYS A 29 -19.96 8.17 -2.55
C LYS A 29 -21.03 7.25 -2.01
N ARG A 30 -20.67 6.02 -1.62
CA ARG A 30 -21.59 5.02 -1.08
C ARG A 30 -21.98 5.33 0.37
N ASN A 31 -21.00 5.75 1.17
CA ASN A 31 -21.17 6.10 2.57
C ASN A 31 -20.32 7.35 2.87
N PRO A 32 -20.89 8.46 3.41
CA PRO A 32 -20.15 9.70 3.69
C PRO A 32 -18.94 9.56 4.62
N GLU A 33 -18.90 8.51 5.45
CA GLU A 33 -17.83 8.25 6.42
C GLU A 33 -16.75 7.30 5.89
N VAL A 34 -16.99 6.64 4.75
CA VAL A 34 -16.14 5.56 4.24
C VAL A 34 -15.70 5.86 2.82
N PHE A 35 -14.41 5.73 2.56
CA PHE A 35 -13.85 5.84 1.21
C PHE A 35 -13.69 4.46 0.60
N ASP A 36 -14.34 4.25 -0.54
CA ASP A 36 -14.16 3.08 -1.38
C ASP A 36 -13.15 3.39 -2.50
N PRO A 37 -12.32 2.44 -2.92
CA PRO A 37 -11.40 2.61 -4.04
C PRO A 37 -12.14 2.48 -5.38
N TYR A 38 -11.92 3.45 -6.25
CA TYR A 38 -12.44 3.47 -7.62
C TYR A 38 -11.29 3.67 -8.61
N ARG A 39 -11.41 3.03 -9.77
CA ARG A 39 -10.64 3.37 -10.95
C ARG A 39 -11.44 4.39 -11.77
N LEU A 40 -10.83 5.52 -12.06
CA LEU A 40 -11.40 6.59 -12.89
C LEU A 40 -10.64 6.67 -14.21
N ASN A 41 -11.32 6.48 -15.32
CA ASN A 41 -10.79 6.85 -16.64
C ASN A 41 -10.94 8.37 -16.84
N ILE A 42 -9.81 9.08 -16.91
CA ILE A 42 -9.79 10.55 -16.98
C ILE A 42 -10.17 11.10 -18.37
N ARG A 43 -10.29 10.27 -19.40
CA ARG A 43 -10.79 10.70 -20.72
C ARG A 43 -12.30 10.55 -20.84
N THR A 44 -12.81 9.39 -20.42
CA THR A 44 -14.24 9.07 -20.59
C THR A 44 -15.09 9.49 -19.39
N GLY A 45 -14.48 9.62 -18.21
CA GLY A 45 -15.16 9.81 -16.94
C GLY A 45 -15.76 8.52 -16.38
N GLU A 46 -15.47 7.37 -16.97
CA GLU A 46 -15.91 6.07 -16.47
C GLU A 46 -15.31 5.82 -15.09
N LEU A 47 -16.17 5.37 -14.17
CA LEU A 47 -15.84 5.14 -12.77
C LEU A 47 -16.18 3.70 -12.39
N THR A 48 -15.18 2.89 -12.11
CA THR A 48 -15.33 1.49 -11.73
C THR A 48 -15.01 1.31 -10.25
N LEU A 49 -15.95 0.77 -9.47
CA LEU A 49 -15.72 0.38 -8.07
C LEU A 49 -14.81 -0.86 -8.03
N LEU A 50 -13.71 -0.79 -7.28
CA LEU A 50 -12.73 -1.89 -7.17
C LEU A 50 -12.96 -2.79 -5.95
N ALA A 51 -13.50 -2.22 -4.88
CA ALA A 51 -13.87 -2.94 -3.67
C ALA A 51 -14.77 -2.06 -2.78
N GLU A 52 -15.58 -2.67 -1.94
CA GLU A 52 -16.35 -1.98 -0.91
C GLU A 52 -15.59 -2.01 0.42
N ASN A 53 -15.22 -0.83 0.93
CA ASN A 53 -14.61 -0.70 2.25
C ASN A 53 -15.67 -0.96 3.33
N PRO A 54 -15.49 -1.94 4.21
CA PRO A 54 -16.44 -2.21 5.31
C PRO A 54 -16.44 -1.12 6.39
N GLY A 55 -15.54 -0.12 6.31
CA GLY A 55 -15.45 1.02 7.22
C GLY A 55 -14.15 1.07 8.03
N ASN A 56 -13.33 0.04 7.97
CA ASN A 56 -12.10 -0.06 8.75
C ASN A 56 -10.82 -0.14 7.89
N TRP A 57 -10.91 -0.05 6.56
CA TRP A 57 -9.77 -0.02 5.68
C TRP A 57 -9.18 1.39 5.62
N GLN A 58 -7.86 1.51 5.80
CA GLN A 58 -7.16 2.78 5.95
C GLN A 58 -6.11 3.02 4.85
N GLY A 59 -5.57 1.97 4.27
CA GLY A 59 -4.50 2.04 3.28
C GLY A 59 -4.75 1.11 2.10
N TRP A 60 -4.22 1.50 0.95
CA TRP A 60 -4.39 0.81 -0.33
C TRP A 60 -3.03 0.67 -1.00
N MET A 61 -2.79 -0.45 -1.65
CA MET A 61 -1.57 -0.67 -2.41
C MET A 61 -1.86 -1.35 -3.74
N THR A 62 -1.39 -0.72 -4.80
CA THR A 62 -1.43 -1.23 -6.17
C THR A 62 -0.13 -1.93 -6.54
N ASP A 63 -0.18 -2.84 -7.48
CA ASP A 63 1.01 -3.36 -8.14
C ASP A 63 1.41 -2.49 -9.34
N HIS A 64 2.51 -2.86 -10.01
CA HIS A 64 3.02 -2.10 -11.17
C HIS A 64 2.13 -2.19 -12.42
N GLU A 65 1.09 -3.03 -12.40
CA GLU A 65 0.05 -3.08 -13.43
C GLU A 65 -1.19 -2.25 -13.05
N GLY A 66 -1.11 -1.49 -11.94
CA GLY A 66 -2.19 -0.66 -11.44
C GLY A 66 -3.35 -1.44 -10.83
N LYS A 67 -3.15 -2.71 -10.46
CA LYS A 67 -4.15 -3.54 -9.81
C LYS A 67 -4.10 -3.35 -8.30
N LEU A 68 -5.24 -3.17 -7.67
CA LEU A 68 -5.35 -3.05 -6.22
C LEU A 68 -5.16 -4.43 -5.57
N ARG A 69 -4.02 -4.63 -4.91
CA ARG A 69 -3.57 -5.94 -4.40
C ARG A 69 -3.58 -6.07 -2.89
N ALA A 70 -3.33 -5.01 -2.16
CA ALA A 70 -3.27 -5.06 -0.71
C ALA A 70 -4.05 -3.92 -0.05
N VAL A 71 -4.53 -4.20 1.15
CA VAL A 71 -5.26 -3.27 2.00
C VAL A 71 -4.74 -3.38 3.42
N THR A 72 -4.61 -2.23 4.08
CA THR A 72 -4.37 -2.14 5.51
C THR A 72 -5.66 -1.76 6.22
N ALA A 73 -6.06 -2.53 7.22
CA ALA A 73 -7.25 -2.31 8.02
C ALA A 73 -6.92 -2.16 9.51
N ILE A 74 -7.76 -1.45 10.24
CA ILE A 74 -7.74 -1.45 11.71
C ILE A 74 -8.81 -2.41 12.21
N VAL A 75 -8.42 -3.36 13.06
CA VAL A 75 -9.33 -4.31 13.70
C VAL A 75 -9.25 -4.17 15.21
N ASP A 76 -10.35 -4.46 15.89
CA ASP A 76 -10.48 -4.34 17.36
C ASP A 76 -10.05 -2.95 17.89
N GLY A 77 -10.14 -1.91 17.04
CA GLY A 77 -9.82 -0.52 17.38
C GLY A 77 -8.34 -0.19 17.53
N VAL A 78 -7.42 -1.18 17.56
CA VAL A 78 -5.99 -0.98 17.83
C VAL A 78 -5.05 -1.86 17.01
N ASN A 79 -5.51 -3.01 16.54
CA ASN A 79 -4.67 -3.95 15.80
C ASN A 79 -4.67 -3.60 14.31
N THR A 80 -3.54 -3.78 13.65
CA THR A 80 -3.43 -3.61 12.20
C THR A 80 -3.55 -4.95 11.52
N GLN A 81 -4.36 -5.01 10.47
CA GLN A 81 -4.53 -6.20 9.65
C GLN A 81 -4.16 -5.88 8.21
N ILE A 82 -3.36 -6.74 7.60
CA ILE A 82 -3.08 -6.72 6.17
C ILE A 82 -4.00 -7.72 5.50
N LEU A 83 -4.70 -7.26 4.46
CA LEU A 83 -5.49 -8.09 3.57
C LEU A 83 -4.83 -8.08 2.19
N TYR A 84 -4.88 -9.21 1.51
CA TYR A 84 -4.25 -9.38 0.21
C TYR A 84 -5.15 -10.20 -0.73
N ARG A 85 -5.00 -9.97 -2.04
CA ARG A 85 -5.57 -10.78 -3.12
C ARG A 85 -4.59 -10.89 -4.28
N ASP A 86 -4.61 -11.99 -5.01
CA ASP A 86 -3.72 -12.20 -6.16
C ASP A 86 -4.22 -11.52 -7.42
N THR A 87 -5.54 -11.32 -7.56
CA THR A 87 -6.17 -10.64 -8.70
C THR A 87 -7.33 -9.76 -8.24
N GLU A 88 -7.79 -8.84 -9.09
CA GLU A 88 -8.93 -7.96 -8.74
C GLU A 88 -10.29 -8.68 -8.74
N GLU A 89 -10.36 -9.88 -9.30
CA GLU A 89 -11.55 -10.74 -9.29
C GLU A 89 -11.71 -11.52 -7.98
N GLU A 90 -10.64 -11.61 -7.18
CA GLU A 90 -10.65 -12.28 -5.88
C GLU A 90 -11.09 -11.33 -4.77
N GLU A 91 -11.69 -11.92 -3.73
CA GLU A 91 -11.95 -11.20 -2.48
C GLU A 91 -10.66 -11.01 -1.67
N PHE A 92 -10.57 -9.91 -0.95
CA PHE A 92 -9.48 -9.68 -0.01
C PHE A 92 -9.53 -10.67 1.15
N ARG A 93 -8.41 -11.36 1.41
CA ARG A 93 -8.27 -12.27 2.54
C ARG A 93 -7.26 -11.70 3.56
N PRO A 94 -7.51 -11.82 4.87
CA PRO A 94 -6.52 -11.48 5.88
C PRO A 94 -5.29 -12.39 5.76
N VAL A 95 -4.10 -11.80 5.75
CA VAL A 95 -2.82 -12.52 5.69
C VAL A 95 -1.98 -12.33 6.94
N LEU A 96 -2.17 -11.20 7.64
CA LEU A 96 -1.48 -10.91 8.90
C LEU A 96 -2.34 -10.01 9.77
N THR A 97 -2.30 -10.23 11.08
CA THR A 97 -2.77 -9.26 12.07
C THR A 97 -1.67 -9.03 13.08
N THR A 98 -1.28 -7.77 13.27
CA THR A 98 -0.28 -7.35 14.26
C THR A 98 -0.95 -6.57 15.38
N ASN A 99 -0.36 -6.64 16.58
CA ASN A 99 -0.74 -5.79 17.70
C ASN A 99 -0.09 -4.40 17.56
N PHE A 100 -0.42 -3.48 18.48
CA PHE A 100 0.08 -2.11 18.43
C PHE A 100 1.60 -1.94 18.62
N LYS A 101 2.34 -2.98 19.01
CA LYS A 101 3.81 -2.95 19.17
C LYS A 101 4.54 -3.42 17.91
N GLU A 102 3.86 -4.18 17.08
CA GLU A 102 4.42 -4.75 15.87
C GLU A 102 3.77 -4.13 14.66
N MET A 103 4.55 -3.90 13.64
CA MET A 103 4.07 -3.36 12.38
C MET A 103 4.62 -4.13 11.19
N VAL A 104 3.80 -4.24 10.17
CA VAL A 104 4.22 -4.53 8.80
C VAL A 104 3.54 -3.50 7.92
N ASN A 105 4.34 -2.78 7.15
CA ASN A 105 3.88 -1.80 6.17
C ASN A 105 4.45 -2.14 4.81
N PHE A 106 3.62 -2.61 3.90
CA PHE A 106 4.00 -2.82 2.50
C PHE A 106 4.27 -1.47 1.86
N MET A 107 5.43 -1.31 1.24
CA MET A 107 5.89 -0.04 0.68
C MET A 107 5.84 -0.01 -0.84
N GLU A 108 6.23 -1.12 -1.48
CA GLU A 108 6.27 -1.21 -2.93
C GLU A 108 6.34 -2.68 -3.35
N PHE A 109 5.78 -3.04 -4.50
CA PHE A 109 5.99 -4.36 -5.09
C PHE A 109 7.37 -4.48 -5.72
N THR A 110 7.88 -5.71 -5.81
CA THR A 110 9.03 -6.02 -6.66
C THR A 110 8.65 -5.84 -8.13
N PRO A 111 9.64 -5.63 -9.04
CA PRO A 111 9.37 -5.40 -10.46
C PRO A 111 8.51 -6.44 -11.17
N ASP A 112 8.47 -7.65 -10.63
CA ASP A 112 7.69 -8.79 -11.15
C ASP A 112 6.33 -8.95 -10.45
N ASN A 113 5.95 -8.03 -9.55
CA ASN A 113 4.72 -8.06 -8.76
C ASN A 113 4.53 -9.30 -7.87
N ARG A 114 5.61 -10.01 -7.53
CA ARG A 114 5.54 -11.28 -6.78
C ARG A 114 5.76 -11.11 -5.29
N LEU A 115 6.66 -10.20 -4.91
CA LEU A 115 7.04 -9.91 -3.54
C LEU A 115 6.83 -8.43 -3.26
N VAL A 116 6.97 -8.04 -1.99
CA VAL A 116 6.88 -6.65 -1.56
C VAL A 116 8.11 -6.25 -0.74
N TYR A 117 8.54 -5.01 -0.91
CA TYR A 117 9.40 -4.32 0.03
C TYR A 117 8.53 -3.84 1.18
N ALA A 118 8.86 -4.23 2.39
CA ALA A 118 8.09 -3.88 3.58
C ALA A 118 8.97 -3.33 4.69
N ALA A 119 8.46 -2.33 5.41
CA ALA A 119 8.99 -1.94 6.70
C ALA A 119 8.35 -2.81 7.77
N THR A 120 9.16 -3.46 8.60
CA THR A 120 8.65 -4.38 9.63
C THR A 120 9.54 -4.43 10.86
N ASN A 121 8.93 -4.59 12.03
CA ASN A 121 9.61 -4.93 13.27
C ASN A 121 9.09 -6.26 13.87
N LEU A 122 8.56 -7.15 13.07
CA LEU A 122 8.13 -8.47 13.54
C LEU A 122 9.28 -9.19 14.26
N ASN A 123 9.03 -9.60 15.51
CA ASN A 123 9.99 -10.31 16.37
C ASN A 123 11.32 -9.55 16.63
N ARG A 124 11.31 -8.22 16.54
CA ARG A 124 12.50 -7.38 16.78
C ARG A 124 12.14 -5.99 17.31
N ASP A 125 13.15 -5.29 17.84
CA ASP A 125 12.98 -3.93 18.39
C ASP A 125 12.89 -2.86 17.27
N LYS A 126 13.78 -2.96 16.28
CA LYS A 126 13.89 -1.95 15.22
C LYS A 126 13.11 -2.33 13.96
N VAL A 127 12.56 -1.31 13.31
CA VAL A 127 11.97 -1.46 11.99
C VAL A 127 13.08 -1.62 10.95
N VAL A 128 13.01 -2.71 10.20
CA VAL A 128 13.92 -3.01 9.10
C VAL A 128 13.21 -2.91 7.75
N LEU A 129 13.97 -2.81 6.67
CA LEU A 129 13.47 -3.06 5.32
C LEU A 129 13.64 -4.55 5.00
N ALA A 130 12.54 -5.21 4.75
CA ALA A 130 12.50 -6.63 4.40
C ALA A 130 11.87 -6.87 3.02
N LEU A 131 12.23 -7.97 2.40
CA LEU A 131 11.54 -8.56 1.27
C LEU A 131 10.58 -9.61 1.81
N MET A 132 9.29 -9.50 1.48
CA MET A 132 8.24 -10.37 2.02
C MET A 132 7.36 -10.96 0.92
N ASP A 133 6.84 -12.16 1.17
CA ASP A 133 5.75 -12.71 0.36
C ASP A 133 4.42 -12.06 0.81
N PRO A 134 3.72 -11.31 -0.04
CA PRO A 134 2.46 -10.64 0.34
C PRO A 134 1.31 -11.59 0.62
N ARG A 135 1.41 -12.86 0.19
CA ARG A 135 0.37 -13.90 0.40
C ARG A 135 0.34 -14.43 1.82
N THR A 136 1.50 -14.44 2.48
CA THR A 136 1.72 -15.05 3.80
C THR A 136 2.30 -14.09 4.82
N CYS A 137 2.81 -12.94 4.37
CA CYS A 137 3.65 -12.02 5.16
C CYS A 137 4.91 -12.70 5.72
N GLU A 138 5.38 -13.77 5.09
CA GLU A 138 6.66 -14.39 5.44
C GLU A 138 7.81 -13.46 5.01
N GLU A 139 8.71 -13.18 5.96
CA GLU A 139 9.94 -12.45 5.70
C GLU A 139 10.95 -13.38 5.04
N LEU A 140 11.36 -13.07 3.81
CA LEU A 140 12.30 -13.87 3.04
C LEU A 140 13.74 -13.37 3.18
N GLU A 141 13.92 -12.05 3.31
CA GLU A 141 15.24 -11.42 3.40
C GLU A 141 15.14 -10.08 4.12
N VAL A 142 16.08 -9.81 5.03
CA VAL A 142 16.31 -8.46 5.58
C VAL A 142 17.25 -7.72 4.62
N MET A 143 16.72 -6.78 3.86
CA MET A 143 17.48 -6.03 2.87
C MET A 143 18.33 -4.91 3.48
N TYR A 144 17.83 -4.31 4.56
CA TYR A 144 18.55 -3.29 5.32
C TYR A 144 18.03 -3.19 6.74
N GLU A 145 18.95 -3.09 7.69
CA GLU A 145 18.69 -2.77 9.11
C GLU A 145 19.65 -1.70 9.61
N ASN A 146 19.25 -0.99 10.65
CA ASN A 146 20.08 -0.01 11.31
C ASN A 146 20.01 -0.23 12.83
N GLU A 147 21.18 -0.28 13.49
CA GLU A 147 21.26 -0.56 14.94
C GLU A 147 20.60 0.52 15.80
N LYS A 148 20.50 1.77 15.32
CA LYS A 148 20.04 2.92 16.10
C LYS A 148 18.69 3.45 15.70
N TYR A 149 18.32 3.34 14.43
CA TYR A 149 17.17 4.05 13.86
C TYR A 149 16.23 3.09 13.12
N ASP A 150 14.94 3.36 13.23
CA ASP A 150 13.92 2.65 12.47
C ASP A 150 13.93 3.09 11.01
N ILE A 151 13.66 2.16 10.10
CA ILE A 151 13.38 2.48 8.70
C ILE A 151 12.06 3.24 8.62
N SER A 152 12.05 4.37 7.91
CA SER A 152 10.87 5.23 7.77
C SER A 152 10.26 5.19 6.37
N SER A 153 11.10 5.11 5.33
CA SER A 153 10.62 5.12 3.94
C SER A 153 11.68 4.57 2.99
N ILE A 154 11.24 4.33 1.76
CA ILE A 154 12.11 3.98 0.63
C ILE A 154 11.89 4.96 -0.51
N SER A 155 12.87 5.06 -1.41
CA SER A 155 12.72 5.64 -2.74
C SER A 155 12.78 4.52 -3.76
N TYR A 156 11.75 4.41 -4.57
CA TYR A 156 11.65 3.44 -5.66
C TYR A 156 11.43 4.17 -6.98
N SER A 157 12.07 3.72 -8.02
CA SER A 157 11.86 4.25 -9.38
C SER A 157 10.98 3.28 -10.16
N ARG A 158 9.71 3.60 -10.33
CA ARG A 158 8.79 2.82 -11.18
C ARG A 158 9.32 2.72 -12.60
N LYS A 159 9.80 3.83 -13.19
CA LYS A 159 10.40 3.85 -14.53
C LYS A 159 11.61 2.91 -14.69
N ARG A 160 12.46 2.82 -13.67
CA ARG A 160 13.65 1.93 -13.69
C ARG A 160 13.35 0.56 -13.08
N LYS A 161 12.17 0.39 -12.50
CA LYS A 161 11.74 -0.80 -11.74
C LYS A 161 12.78 -1.21 -10.71
N LYS A 162 13.25 -0.24 -9.92
CA LYS A 162 14.38 -0.44 -9.01
C LYS A 162 14.19 0.32 -7.68
N LEU A 163 14.48 -0.37 -6.57
CA LEU A 163 14.71 0.25 -5.28
C LEU A 163 15.98 1.12 -5.36
N LEU A 164 15.88 2.38 -4.96
CA LEU A 164 16.99 3.34 -5.04
C LEU A 164 17.64 3.58 -3.69
N SER A 165 16.85 3.82 -2.66
CA SER A 165 17.36 4.26 -1.37
C SER A 165 16.44 3.90 -0.22
N VAL A 166 17.02 3.85 0.98
CA VAL A 166 16.32 3.68 2.26
C VAL A 166 16.58 4.90 3.13
N TYR A 167 15.56 5.30 3.87
CA TYR A 167 15.60 6.39 4.83
C TYR A 167 15.29 5.88 6.24
N CYS A 168 15.96 6.46 7.24
CA CYS A 168 15.68 6.19 8.65
C CYS A 168 14.98 7.37 9.31
N THR A 169 14.26 7.09 10.39
CA THR A 169 13.61 8.10 11.22
C THR A 169 14.61 9.14 11.70
N GLY A 170 14.27 10.43 11.52
CA GLY A 170 15.11 11.54 11.92
C GLY A 170 16.23 11.92 10.94
N HIS A 171 16.42 11.17 9.88
CA HIS A 171 17.38 11.46 8.81
C HIS A 171 16.69 12.07 7.60
N LYS A 172 17.25 13.18 7.07
CA LYS A 172 16.76 13.83 5.82
C LYS A 172 17.37 13.18 4.58
N GLU A 173 18.60 12.68 4.70
CA GLU A 173 19.32 12.03 3.62
C GLU A 173 19.15 10.51 3.68
N PRO A 174 19.20 9.82 2.53
CA PRO A 174 19.14 8.37 2.51
C PRO A 174 20.34 7.76 3.23
N VAL A 175 20.08 6.71 4.00
CA VAL A 175 21.12 5.99 4.76
C VAL A 175 21.75 4.85 3.97
N ARG A 176 21.08 4.41 2.89
CA ARG A 176 21.56 3.37 2.00
C ARG A 176 21.07 3.62 0.57
N HIS A 177 21.94 3.42 -0.42
CA HIS A 177 21.64 3.36 -1.86
C HIS A 177 21.81 1.92 -2.39
N PHE A 178 20.94 1.53 -3.36
CA PHE A 178 20.93 0.21 -4.01
C PHE A 178 21.32 0.28 -5.48
#